data_5dabed1a0479f568666567ebd15eecb5
#
_entry.id   5dabed1a0479f568666567ebd15eecb5
#
_cell.length_a   1.000
_cell.length_b   1.000
_cell.length_c   1.000
_cell.angle_alpha   90.00
_cell.angle_beta   90.00
_cell.angle_gamma   90.00
#
_symmetry.space_group_name_H-M   'P 1'
#
loop_
_entity.id
_entity.type
_entity.pdbx_description
1 polymer ?
#
loop_
_entity_poly.entity_id
_entity_poly.type
_entity_poly.pdbx_seq_one_letter_code
_entity_poly.pdbx_strand_id
1 'polypeptide(L)' 'MAKTVFDVLNEKIDEHKRSASEFLADGGCKDFAHYKNMCGIIQGLSVAKRELNDLMRNFMEDEDD' A
#
# COMPACT_ATOMS: atom_id res chain seq x y z
N MET A 1 18.19 12.79 -6.74
CA MET A 1 18.51 11.56 -6.03
C MET A 1 17.85 10.36 -6.69
N ALA A 2 18.59 9.28 -6.80
CA ALA A 2 18.04 8.07 -7.40
C ALA A 2 17.04 7.42 -6.47
N LYS A 3 15.96 6.89 -7.04
CA LYS A 3 14.98 6.13 -6.28
C LYS A 3 15.53 4.75 -5.96
N THR A 4 15.23 4.28 -4.78
CA THR A 4 15.58 2.92 -4.40
C THR A 4 14.44 1.97 -4.81
N VAL A 5 14.72 0.67 -4.72
CA VAL A 5 13.68 -0.31 -4.97
C VAL A 5 12.54 -0.16 -3.96
N PHE A 6 12.86 0.28 -2.75
CA PHE A 6 11.85 0.53 -1.72
C PHE A 6 10.92 1.67 -2.13
N ASP A 7 11.49 2.73 -2.71
CA ASP A 7 10.68 3.88 -3.15
C ASP A 7 9.73 3.47 -4.27
N VAL A 8 10.23 2.68 -5.21
CA VAL A 8 9.41 2.23 -6.35
C VAL A 8 8.26 1.36 -5.84
N LEU A 9 8.55 0.43 -4.93
CA LEU A 9 7.52 -0.44 -4.39
C LEU A 9 6.48 0.35 -3.60
N ASN A 10 6.94 1.34 -2.83
CA ASN A 10 6.04 2.21 -2.08
C ASN A 10 5.06 2.94 -3.00
N GLU A 11 5.57 3.45 -4.12
CA GLU A 11 4.74 4.14 -5.10
C GLU A 11 3.69 3.20 -5.70
N LYS A 12 4.09 1.96 -5.98
CA LYS A 12 3.17 0.99 -6.55
C LYS A 12 2.08 0.59 -5.56
N ILE A 13 2.43 0.45 -4.31
CA ILE A 13 1.44 0.17 -3.27
C ILE A 13 0.44 1.32 -3.16
N ASP A 14 0.95 2.56 -3.19
CA ASP A 14 0.07 3.73 -3.14
C ASP A 14 -0.87 3.79 -4.33
N GLU A 15 -0.39 3.43 -5.52
CA GLU A 15 -1.24 3.38 -6.71
C GLU A 15 -2.36 2.37 -6.55
N HIS A 16 -2.05 1.19 -6.04
CA HIS A 16 -3.06 0.16 -5.82
C HIS A 16 -4.08 0.59 -4.77
N LYS A 17 -3.62 1.21 -3.70
CA LYS A 17 -4.52 1.73 -2.67
C LYS A 17 -5.46 2.79 -3.23
N ARG A 18 -4.91 3.70 -4.02
CA ARG A 18 -5.70 4.77 -4.60
C ARG A 18 -6.75 4.22 -5.56
N SER A 19 -6.34 3.28 -6.41
CA SER A 19 -7.27 2.65 -7.35
C SER A 19 -8.42 1.96 -6.63
N ALA A 20 -8.10 1.23 -5.56
CA ALA A 20 -9.13 0.54 -4.79
C ALA A 20 -10.08 1.54 -4.11
N SER A 21 -9.52 2.62 -3.57
CA SER A 21 -10.30 3.65 -2.90
C SER A 21 -11.22 4.37 -3.89
N GLU A 22 -10.71 4.68 -5.08
CA GLU A 22 -11.51 5.32 -6.12
C GLU A 22 -12.64 4.41 -6.60
N PHE A 23 -12.36 3.12 -6.70
CA PHE A 23 -13.37 2.14 -7.08
C PHE A 23 -14.52 2.14 -6.08
N LEU A 24 -14.21 2.18 -4.78
CA LEU A 24 -15.23 2.27 -3.74
C LEU A 24 -16.00 3.58 -3.83
N ALA A 25 -15.27 4.69 -3.97
CA ALA A 25 -15.89 6.02 -4.01
C ALA A 25 -16.82 6.19 -5.21
N ASP A 26 -16.50 5.54 -6.31
CA ASP A 26 -17.29 5.64 -7.53
C ASP A 26 -18.47 4.67 -7.56
N GLY A 27 -18.66 3.92 -6.48
CA GLY A 27 -19.79 2.99 -6.39
C GLY A 27 -19.59 1.73 -7.21
N GLY A 28 -18.33 1.30 -7.36
CA GLY A 28 -18.03 0.13 -8.16
C GLY A 28 -18.40 -1.19 -7.53
N CYS A 29 -18.66 -1.21 -6.22
CA CYS A 29 -18.99 -2.45 -5.53
C CYS A 29 -20.45 -2.86 -5.83
N LYS A 30 -20.64 -4.14 -6.10
CA LYS A 30 -21.96 -4.67 -6.49
C LYS A 30 -22.85 -4.97 -5.30
N ASP A 31 -22.26 -5.36 -4.18
CA ASP A 31 -22.98 -5.74 -2.98
C ASP A 31 -22.06 -5.55 -1.77
N PHE A 32 -22.63 -5.86 -0.59
CA PHE A 32 -21.90 -5.68 0.66
C PHE A 32 -20.67 -6.58 0.75
N ALA A 33 -20.77 -7.81 0.28
CA ALA A 33 -19.65 -8.74 0.30
C ALA A 33 -18.49 -8.20 -0.54
N HIS A 34 -18.80 -7.66 -1.72
CA HIS A 34 -17.79 -7.05 -2.58
C HIS A 34 -17.15 -5.84 -1.90
N TYR A 35 -17.97 -5.01 -1.26
CA TYR A 35 -17.50 -3.86 -0.52
C TYR A 35 -16.51 -4.29 0.60
N LYS A 36 -16.89 -5.29 1.38
CA LYS A 36 -16.04 -5.78 2.46
C LYS A 36 -14.71 -6.32 1.92
N ASN A 37 -14.77 -7.01 0.79
CA ASN A 37 -13.57 -7.54 0.16
C ASN A 37 -12.62 -6.41 -0.25
N MET A 38 -13.16 -5.36 -0.85
CA MET A 38 -12.34 -4.21 -1.26
C MET A 38 -11.72 -3.51 -0.05
N CYS A 39 -12.48 -3.38 1.03
CA CYS A 39 -11.95 -2.82 2.27
C CYS A 39 -10.79 -3.65 2.80
N GLY A 40 -10.92 -4.97 2.72
CA GLY A 40 -9.84 -5.87 3.12
C GLY A 40 -8.58 -5.68 2.29
N ILE A 41 -8.75 -5.47 0.99
CA ILE A 41 -7.63 -5.21 0.08
C ILE A 41 -6.91 -3.93 0.49
N ILE A 42 -7.66 -2.87 0.76
CA ILE A 42 -7.08 -1.59 1.16
C ILE A 42 -6.35 -1.74 2.50
N GLN A 43 -6.93 -2.45 3.44
CA GLN A 43 -6.30 -2.69 4.74
C GLN A 43 -5.02 -3.50 4.58
N GLY A 44 -5.04 -4.52 3.71
CA GLY A 44 -3.86 -5.33 3.44
C GLY A 44 -2.74 -4.52 2.83
N LEU A 45 -3.08 -3.64 1.89
CA LEU A 45 -2.08 -2.76 1.28
C LEU A 45 -1.51 -1.78 2.29
N SER A 46 -2.33 -1.31 3.22
CA SER A 46 -1.87 -0.40 4.28
C SER A 46 -0.88 -1.11 5.22
N VAL A 47 -1.17 -2.36 5.57
CA VAL A 47 -0.27 -3.16 6.38
C VAL A 47 1.05 -3.39 5.64
N ALA A 48 0.96 -3.74 4.36
CA ALA A 48 2.15 -3.97 3.55
C ALA A 48 3.02 -2.72 3.48
N LYS A 49 2.40 -1.56 3.32
CA LYS A 49 3.14 -0.30 3.26
C LYS A 49 3.86 -0.02 4.58
N ARG A 50 3.18 -0.26 5.69
CA ARG A 50 3.79 -0.05 7.00
C ARG A 50 4.98 -0.98 7.19
N GLU A 51 4.83 -2.26 6.83
CA GLU A 51 5.92 -3.22 6.94
C GLU A 51 7.10 -2.84 6.05
N LEU A 52 6.79 -2.37 4.85
CA LEU A 52 7.83 -1.93 3.92
C LEU A 52 8.60 -0.75 4.49
N ASN A 53 7.90 0.21 5.05
CA ASN A 53 8.54 1.39 5.63
C ASN A 53 9.39 1.03 6.85
N ASP A 54 8.92 0.10 7.66
CA ASP A 54 9.69 -0.38 8.81
C ASP A 54 10.96 -1.09 8.34
N LEU A 55 10.84 -1.92 7.31
CA LEU A 55 11.99 -2.62 6.77
C LEU A 55 13.02 -1.63 6.22
N MET A 56 12.54 -0.63 5.49
CA MET A 56 13.43 0.38 4.91
C MET A 56 14.18 1.14 6.00
N ARG A 57 13.47 1.53 7.06
CA ARG A 57 14.09 2.24 8.18
C ARG A 57 15.13 1.37 8.88
N ASN A 58 14.80 0.12 9.14
CA ASN A 58 15.73 -0.79 9.79
C ASN A 58 16.98 -1.04 8.93
N PHE A 59 16.76 -1.15 7.62
CA PHE A 59 17.85 -1.34 6.68
C PHE A 59 18.81 -0.15 6.72
N MET A 60 18.27 1.05 6.73
CA MET A 60 19.09 2.26 6.76
C MET A 60 19.83 2.42 8.09
N GLU A 61 19.18 2.03 9.20
CA GLU A 61 19.84 2.07 10.50
C GLU A 61 21.02 1.12 10.56
N ASP A 62 20.86 -0.06 9.96
CA ASP A 62 21.94 -1.03 9.90
C ASP A 62 23.13 -0.50 9.13
N GLU A 63 22.87 0.28 8.07
CA GLU A 63 23.95 0.88 7.30
C GLU A 63 24.73 1.92 8.08
N ASP A 64 24.09 2.59 9.00
CA ASP A 64 24.72 3.63 9.79
C ASP A 64 25.71 3.05 10.81
N ASP A 65 25.59 1.80 11.13
CA ASP A 65 26.53 1.13 12.01
C ASP A 65 27.82 0.77 11.28
#